data_451996e0a34284d3f1cf0c5e6b0a5e95
#
_entry.id   451996e0a34284d3f1cf0c5e6b0a5e95
#
_cell.length_a   1.000
_cell.length_b   1.000
_cell.length_c   1.000
_cell.angle_alpha   90.00
_cell.angle_beta   90.00
_cell.angle_gamma   90.00
#
_symmetry.space_group_name_H-M   'P 1'
#
loop_
_entity.id
_entity.type
_entity.pdbx_description
1 polymer ?
#
loop_
_entity_poly.entity_id
_entity_poly.type
_entity_poly.pdbx_seq_one_letter_code
_entity_poly.pdbx_strand_id
1 'polypeptide(L)'
;MLIKAEDIHAFLLGSLGGEEALFQEIFVPTRAPDGDGSLSFLTRLEPGKEFFLDGYRSVDPLKILLYNVREQVYPFAAKPVRRLVAGIKACDLKALAVLDRALINEDFVDPAYQAWREATTILTADCSDAAPVCHCTLVGGKP
;
A
#
# COMPACT_ATOMS: atom_id res chain seq x y z
N MET A 1 16.75 13.32 -1.06
CA MET A 1 17.63 12.13 -0.96
C MET A 1 17.29 11.20 -2.11
N LEU A 2 18.26 10.77 -2.90
CA LEU A 2 18.06 9.78 -3.96
C LEU A 2 18.61 8.45 -3.45
N ILE A 3 17.82 7.38 -3.59
CA ILE A 3 18.21 6.01 -3.23
C ILE A 3 18.29 5.23 -4.54
N LYS A 4 19.39 4.51 -4.74
CA LYS A 4 19.51 3.62 -5.90
C LYS A 4 18.55 2.45 -5.78
N ALA A 5 18.04 1.94 -6.90
CA ALA A 5 17.12 0.82 -6.91
C ALA A 5 17.67 -0.43 -6.20
N GLU A 6 18.98 -0.68 -6.32
CA GLU A 6 19.69 -1.77 -5.64
C GLU A 6 19.70 -1.64 -4.11
N ASP A 7 19.62 -0.40 -3.59
CA ASP A 7 19.67 -0.11 -2.14
C ASP A 7 18.28 -0.09 -1.50
N ILE A 8 17.21 -0.13 -2.28
CA ILE A 8 15.83 0.05 -1.77
C ILE A 8 15.45 -1.04 -0.76
N HIS A 9 15.91 -2.28 -0.99
CA HIS A 9 15.64 -3.39 -0.10
C HIS A 9 16.26 -3.16 1.30
N ALA A 10 17.55 -2.79 1.33
CA ALA A 10 18.25 -2.48 2.58
C ALA A 10 17.65 -1.26 3.28
N PHE A 11 17.26 -0.24 2.52
CA PHE A 11 16.57 0.94 3.06
C PHE A 11 15.23 0.58 3.72
N LEU A 12 14.40 -0.20 3.07
CA LEU A 12 13.10 -0.59 3.62
C LEU A 12 13.26 -1.46 4.87
N LEU A 13 14.16 -2.43 4.85
CA LEU A 13 14.45 -3.26 6.03
C LEU A 13 15.04 -2.43 7.19
N GLY A 14 15.94 -1.49 6.91
CA GLY A 14 16.50 -0.60 7.91
C GLY A 14 15.49 0.42 8.48
N SER A 15 14.40 0.66 7.78
CA SER A 15 13.31 1.55 8.21
C SER A 15 12.24 0.85 9.05
N LEU A 16 12.26 -0.48 9.08
CA LEU A 16 11.30 -1.31 9.81
C LEU A 16 11.83 -1.63 11.21
N GLY A 17 11.00 -1.54 12.22
CA GLY A 17 11.40 -1.90 13.58
C GLY A 17 10.33 -1.66 14.64
N GLY A 18 10.76 -1.44 15.88
CA GLY A 18 9.90 -1.14 17.01
C GLY A 18 9.38 0.30 17.03
N GLU A 19 9.00 0.79 18.21
CA GLU A 19 8.33 2.08 18.39
C GLU A 19 9.15 3.29 17.88
N GLU A 20 10.48 3.23 17.93
CA GLU A 20 11.38 4.32 17.49
C GLU A 20 11.73 4.28 16.00
N ALA A 21 11.44 3.18 15.30
CA ALA A 21 11.70 3.06 13.86
C ALA A 21 10.78 3.98 13.05
N LEU A 22 11.15 4.26 11.79
CA LEU A 22 10.31 5.04 10.88
C LEU A 22 8.95 4.37 10.67
N PHE A 23 8.94 3.05 10.50
CA PHE A 23 7.74 2.25 10.29
C PHE A 23 7.74 1.02 11.19
N GLN A 24 6.57 0.69 11.74
CA GLN A 24 6.33 -0.53 12.51
C GLN A 24 5.86 -1.68 11.60
N GLU A 25 5.29 -1.34 10.45
CA GLU A 25 4.86 -2.28 9.43
C GLU A 25 5.22 -1.74 8.04
N ILE A 26 5.73 -2.61 7.18
CA ILE A 26 5.96 -2.31 5.76
C ILE A 26 5.31 -3.42 4.95
N PHE A 27 4.47 -3.03 3.99
CA PHE A 27 3.84 -3.94 3.03
C PHE A 27 4.47 -3.73 1.65
N VAL A 28 4.77 -4.84 0.99
CA VAL A 28 5.43 -4.87 -0.32
C VAL A 28 4.76 -5.90 -1.23
N PRO A 29 4.80 -5.71 -2.55
CA PRO A 29 4.34 -6.73 -3.48
C PRO A 29 5.29 -7.93 -3.50
N THR A 30 4.76 -9.13 -3.27
CA THR A 30 5.49 -10.40 -3.39
C THR A 30 4.74 -11.35 -4.32
N ARG A 31 5.46 -12.23 -5.00
CA ARG A 31 4.82 -13.25 -5.85
C ARG A 31 4.17 -14.36 -5.04
N ALA A 32 3.11 -14.95 -5.58
CA ALA A 32 2.51 -16.13 -4.98
C ALA A 32 3.52 -17.29 -4.97
N PRO A 33 3.69 -18.01 -3.85
CA PRO A 33 4.67 -19.10 -3.76
C PRO A 33 4.32 -20.27 -4.70
N ASP A 34 3.05 -20.49 -4.98
CA ASP A 34 2.54 -21.66 -5.74
C ASP A 34 2.03 -21.28 -7.14
N GLY A 35 2.36 -20.10 -7.65
CA GLY A 35 1.90 -19.59 -8.95
C GLY A 35 2.97 -19.56 -10.04
N ASP A 36 2.57 -19.25 -11.26
CA ASP A 36 3.46 -18.96 -12.40
C ASP A 36 4.25 -17.64 -12.25
N GLY A 37 4.12 -16.98 -11.12
CA GLY A 37 4.75 -15.70 -10.82
C GLY A 37 4.07 -14.48 -11.47
N SER A 38 2.95 -14.66 -12.16
CA SER A 38 2.22 -13.57 -12.81
C SER A 38 1.45 -12.67 -11.83
N LEU A 39 1.04 -13.22 -10.69
CA LEU A 39 0.27 -12.51 -9.68
C LEU A 39 1.14 -12.11 -8.49
N SER A 40 0.93 -10.90 -8.01
CA SER A 40 1.55 -10.40 -6.79
C SER A 40 0.51 -10.04 -5.74
N PHE A 41 0.89 -10.16 -4.48
CA PHE A 41 0.07 -9.88 -3.31
C PHE A 41 0.80 -8.91 -2.39
N LEU A 42 0.07 -8.04 -1.70
CA LEU A 42 0.64 -7.18 -0.67
C LEU A 42 0.88 -8.00 0.60
N THR A 43 2.15 -8.25 0.90
CA THR A 43 2.54 -8.98 2.11
C THR A 43 3.43 -8.12 3.00
N ARG A 44 3.44 -8.45 4.29
CA ARG A 44 4.36 -7.79 5.23
C ARG A 44 5.81 -8.09 4.83
N LEU A 45 6.64 -7.04 4.84
CA LEU A 45 8.07 -7.18 4.60
C LEU A 45 8.72 -7.97 5.74
N GLU A 46 9.46 -9.01 5.36
CA GLU A 46 10.23 -9.87 6.26
C GLU A 46 11.66 -10.00 5.75
N PRO A 47 12.66 -10.13 6.65
CA PRO A 47 14.03 -10.39 6.23
C PRO A 47 14.14 -11.64 5.34
N GLY A 48 14.86 -11.52 4.24
CA GLY A 48 15.08 -12.62 3.29
C GLY A 48 13.94 -12.90 2.32
N LYS A 49 12.85 -12.18 2.40
CA LYS A 49 11.74 -12.29 1.44
C LYS A 49 11.94 -11.35 0.26
N GLU A 50 11.92 -11.90 -0.95
CA GLU A 50 12.01 -11.11 -2.18
C GLU A 50 10.72 -10.35 -2.44
N PHE A 51 10.87 -9.11 -2.92
CA PHE A 51 9.75 -8.27 -3.38
C PHE A 51 10.16 -7.47 -4.63
N PHE A 52 9.18 -6.94 -5.34
CA PHE A 52 9.41 -6.11 -6.52
C PHE A 52 8.45 -4.93 -6.53
N LEU A 53 8.99 -3.77 -6.87
CA LEU A 53 8.21 -2.54 -6.96
C LEU A 53 7.73 -2.26 -8.38
N ASP A 54 8.35 -2.89 -9.38
CA ASP A 54 7.97 -2.83 -10.79
C ASP A 54 6.89 -3.86 -11.16
N GLY A 55 6.48 -3.87 -12.42
CA GLY A 55 5.48 -4.80 -12.90
C GLY A 55 4.03 -4.34 -12.69
N TYR A 56 3.11 -5.29 -12.79
CA TYR A 56 1.68 -5.07 -12.65
C TYR A 56 1.27 -4.87 -11.19
N ARG A 57 0.10 -4.27 -10.95
CA ARG A 57 -0.43 -4.03 -9.61
C ARG A 57 -0.68 -5.33 -8.86
N SER A 58 -0.61 -5.27 -7.53
CA SER A 58 -1.03 -6.39 -6.67
C SER A 58 -2.51 -6.73 -6.85
N VAL A 59 -2.85 -7.99 -6.62
CA VAL A 59 -4.23 -8.50 -6.58
C VAL A 59 -4.99 -7.84 -5.44
N ASP A 60 -4.32 -7.70 -4.30
CA ASP A 60 -4.90 -7.03 -3.13
C ASP A 60 -5.05 -5.53 -3.37
N PRO A 61 -6.25 -4.98 -3.28
CA PRO A 61 -6.43 -3.54 -3.37
C PRO A 61 -5.93 -2.84 -2.10
N LEU A 62 -5.27 -1.68 -2.27
CA LEU A 62 -4.73 -0.89 -1.15
C LEU A 62 -5.74 -0.66 -0.02
N LYS A 63 -7.01 -0.52 -0.34
CA LYS A 63 -8.08 -0.24 0.64
C LYS A 63 -8.19 -1.26 1.77
N ILE A 64 -7.82 -2.53 1.55
CA ILE A 64 -7.90 -3.56 2.59
C ILE A 64 -6.97 -3.30 3.77
N LEU A 65 -5.91 -2.52 3.54
CA LEU A 65 -4.98 -2.11 4.59
C LEU A 65 -5.45 -0.87 5.36
N LEU A 66 -6.43 -0.13 4.83
CA LEU A 66 -6.97 1.09 5.39
C LEU A 66 -8.37 0.90 5.97
N TYR A 67 -9.06 -0.13 5.53
CA TYR A 67 -10.43 -0.45 5.93
C TYR A 67 -10.45 -1.79 6.65
N ASN A 68 -10.58 -1.74 7.97
CA ASN A 68 -10.51 -2.95 8.78
C ASN A 68 -11.89 -3.61 8.89
N VAL A 69 -12.03 -4.85 8.41
CA VAL A 69 -13.31 -5.56 8.31
C VAL A 69 -13.92 -5.92 9.69
N ARG A 70 -13.12 -5.82 10.75
CA ARG A 70 -13.54 -6.16 12.13
C ARG A 70 -13.15 -5.06 13.11
N GLU A 71 -13.58 -3.85 12.82
CA GLU A 71 -13.34 -2.73 13.72
C GLU A 71 -14.36 -2.70 14.86
N GLN A 72 -13.85 -2.31 16.03
CA GLN A 72 -14.71 -1.93 17.13
C GLN A 72 -15.18 -0.49 16.88
N VAL A 73 -16.45 -0.35 16.53
CA VAL A 73 -17.04 0.95 16.21
C VAL A 73 -17.30 1.79 17.46
N TYR A 74 -17.63 1.13 18.56
CA TYR A 74 -17.92 1.82 19.82
C TYR A 74 -17.53 0.97 21.06
N PRO A 75 -16.78 1.55 22.01
CA PRO A 75 -16.02 2.79 21.87
C PRO A 75 -14.95 2.64 20.80
N PHE A 76 -14.67 3.73 20.04
CA PHE A 76 -13.64 3.70 19.01
C PHE A 76 -12.27 3.32 19.60
N ALA A 77 -11.68 2.27 19.10
CA ALA A 77 -10.49 1.67 19.69
C ALA A 77 -9.35 1.43 18.67
N ALA A 78 -9.41 2.02 17.47
CA ALA A 78 -8.34 1.87 16.49
C ALA A 78 -7.02 2.42 17.07
N LYS A 79 -5.99 1.59 17.02
CA LYS A 79 -4.62 1.95 17.38
C LYS A 79 -3.75 1.77 16.14
N PRO A 80 -3.80 2.71 15.19
CA PRO A 80 -3.00 2.61 13.99
C PRO A 80 -1.52 2.67 14.34
N VAL A 81 -0.73 1.89 13.64
CA VAL A 81 0.73 1.92 13.71
C VAL A 81 1.29 2.62 12.47
N ARG A 82 2.47 3.22 12.58
CA ARG A 82 3.15 3.82 11.44
C ARG A 82 3.47 2.75 10.41
N ARG A 83 2.87 2.89 9.23
CA ARG A 83 2.90 1.90 8.17
C ARG A 83 3.41 2.50 6.87
N LEU A 84 4.19 1.74 6.13
CA LEU A 84 4.54 2.01 4.75
C LEU A 84 3.91 0.93 3.84
N VAL A 85 3.29 1.35 2.76
CA VAL A 85 2.86 0.45 1.68
C VAL A 85 3.62 0.84 0.42
N ALA A 86 4.49 -0.03 -0.07
CA ALA A 86 5.35 0.23 -1.22
C ALA A 86 4.85 -0.47 -2.49
N GLY A 87 5.24 0.04 -3.65
CA GLY A 87 4.90 -0.55 -4.95
C GLY A 87 3.47 -0.26 -5.44
N ILE A 88 2.80 0.70 -4.84
CA ILE A 88 1.43 1.09 -5.20
C ILE A 88 1.42 1.82 -6.55
N LYS A 89 0.46 1.49 -7.39
CA LYS A 89 0.33 2.02 -8.75
C LYS A 89 -0.60 3.25 -8.81
N ALA A 90 -0.44 4.03 -9.87
CA ALA A 90 -1.21 5.27 -10.07
C ALA A 90 -2.74 5.05 -10.05
N CYS A 91 -3.22 3.90 -10.56
CA CYS A 91 -4.65 3.55 -10.52
C CYS A 91 -5.16 3.34 -9.08
N ASP A 92 -4.36 2.72 -8.21
CA ASP A 92 -4.72 2.52 -6.80
C ASP A 92 -4.71 3.84 -6.02
N LEU A 93 -3.77 4.76 -6.35
CA LEU A 93 -3.79 6.12 -5.78
C LEU A 93 -5.03 6.90 -6.15
N LYS A 94 -5.50 6.78 -7.40
CA LYS A 94 -6.75 7.41 -7.82
C LYS A 94 -7.96 6.84 -7.10
N ALA A 95 -7.99 5.52 -6.92
CA ALA A 95 -9.02 4.86 -6.13
C ALA A 95 -8.99 5.33 -4.66
N LEU A 96 -7.79 5.52 -4.10
CA LEU A 96 -7.63 6.06 -2.75
C LEU A 96 -8.16 7.49 -2.62
N ALA A 97 -7.90 8.36 -3.60
CA ALA A 97 -8.43 9.73 -3.60
C ALA A 97 -9.98 9.77 -3.60
N VAL A 98 -10.63 8.79 -4.23
CA VAL A 98 -12.09 8.65 -4.16
C VAL A 98 -12.55 8.25 -2.75
N LEU A 99 -11.84 7.32 -2.11
CA LEU A 99 -12.12 6.92 -0.73
C LEU A 99 -11.90 8.07 0.25
N ASP A 100 -10.79 8.80 0.11
CA ASP A 100 -10.48 9.96 0.95
C ASP A 100 -11.60 11.00 0.86
N ARG A 101 -12.12 11.27 -0.35
CA ARG A 101 -13.26 12.17 -0.55
C ARG A 101 -14.52 11.67 0.17
N ALA A 102 -14.83 10.39 0.05
CA ALA A 102 -16.06 9.83 0.60
C ALA A 102 -16.03 9.68 2.13
N LEU A 103 -14.84 9.47 2.71
CA LEU A 103 -14.71 9.05 4.12
C LEU A 103 -14.07 10.11 5.02
N ILE A 104 -13.38 11.13 4.49
CA ILE A 104 -12.71 12.16 5.32
C ILE A 104 -12.85 13.60 4.81
N ASN A 105 -13.39 13.84 3.61
CA ASN A 105 -13.47 15.19 3.04
C ASN A 105 -14.90 15.72 2.85
N GLU A 106 -15.92 14.97 3.25
CA GLU A 106 -17.33 15.36 3.17
C GLU A 106 -17.88 15.62 4.58
N ASP A 107 -19.18 15.82 4.69
CA ASP A 107 -19.87 16.07 5.97
C ASP A 107 -19.72 14.93 6.99
N PHE A 108 -19.40 13.73 6.52
CA PHE A 108 -19.17 12.56 7.34
C PHE A 108 -17.67 12.18 7.33
N VAL A 109 -17.09 12.05 8.53
CA VAL A 109 -15.72 11.58 8.71
C VAL A 109 -15.75 10.23 9.40
N ASP A 110 -15.22 9.20 8.74
CA ASP A 110 -14.96 7.90 9.36
C ASP A 110 -13.67 7.98 10.20
N PRO A 111 -13.76 7.96 11.53
CA PRO A 111 -12.58 8.14 12.38
C PRO A 111 -11.59 6.98 12.29
N ALA A 112 -12.05 5.77 11.98
CA ALA A 112 -11.20 4.60 11.82
C ALA A 112 -10.39 4.67 10.52
N TYR A 113 -11.05 4.95 9.42
CA TYR A 113 -10.38 5.15 8.14
C TYR A 113 -9.38 6.30 8.21
N GLN A 114 -9.77 7.45 8.78
CA GLN A 114 -8.89 8.61 8.94
C GLN A 114 -7.62 8.24 9.71
N ALA A 115 -7.76 7.56 10.86
CA ALA A 115 -6.63 7.19 11.70
C ALA A 115 -5.64 6.27 10.96
N TRP A 116 -6.12 5.24 10.25
CA TRP A 116 -5.27 4.38 9.43
C TRP A 116 -4.67 5.10 8.24
N ARG A 117 -5.44 5.98 7.60
CA ARG A 117 -4.97 6.76 6.45
C ARG A 117 -3.83 7.71 6.81
N GLU A 118 -3.94 8.41 7.94
CA GLU A 118 -2.90 9.32 8.46
C GLU A 118 -1.64 8.57 8.90
N ALA A 119 -1.79 7.37 9.45
CA ALA A 119 -0.66 6.53 9.86
C ALA A 119 0.03 5.78 8.71
N THR A 120 -0.52 5.84 7.49
CA THR A 120 -0.03 5.07 6.33
C THR A 120 0.68 5.98 5.33
N THR A 121 1.98 5.76 5.16
CA THR A 121 2.77 6.34 4.07
C THR A 121 2.70 5.42 2.84
N ILE A 122 2.59 6.00 1.66
CA ILE A 122 2.52 5.26 0.39
C ILE A 122 3.72 5.59 -0.45
N LEU A 123 4.49 4.57 -0.82
CA LEU A 123 5.56 4.65 -1.80
C LEU A 123 5.05 4.08 -3.13
N THR A 124 4.94 4.95 -4.11
CA THR A 124 4.45 4.57 -5.44
C THR A 124 5.56 4.07 -6.34
N ALA A 125 5.19 3.26 -7.29
CA ALA A 125 6.06 2.80 -8.36
C ALA A 125 5.30 2.80 -9.69
N ASP A 126 5.96 3.20 -10.76
CA ASP A 126 5.40 3.17 -12.10
C ASP A 126 5.14 1.73 -12.57
N CYS A 127 4.17 1.55 -13.47
CA CYS A 127 3.98 0.29 -14.14
C CYS A 127 5.02 0.14 -15.25
N SER A 128 5.87 -0.87 -15.16
CA SER A 128 6.78 -1.26 -16.24
C SER A 128 6.09 -2.15 -17.29
N ASP A 129 4.96 -2.73 -16.91
CA ASP A 129 4.19 -3.64 -17.77
C ASP A 129 2.68 -3.40 -17.61
N ALA A 130 1.95 -3.40 -18.73
CA ALA A 130 0.52 -3.17 -18.75
C ALA A 130 -0.21 -4.46 -19.15
N ALA A 131 -1.11 -4.93 -18.31
CA ALA A 131 -1.96 -6.06 -18.62
C ALA A 131 -3.14 -5.67 -19.54
N PRO A 132 -3.70 -6.61 -20.30
CA PRO A 132 -4.88 -6.35 -21.17
C PRO A 132 -6.09 -5.77 -20.42
N VAL A 133 -6.17 -5.99 -19.12
CA VAL A 133 -7.24 -5.50 -18.24
C VAL A 133 -6.94 -4.13 -17.62
N CYS A 134 -5.83 -3.50 -17.99
CA CYS A 134 -5.51 -2.15 -17.50
C CYS A 134 -6.52 -1.11 -17.96
N HIS A 135 -6.93 -0.24 -17.07
CA HIS A 135 -7.95 0.79 -17.31
C HIS A 135 -7.47 2.20 -16.95
N CYS A 136 -6.15 2.41 -16.89
CA CYS A 136 -5.57 3.69 -16.49
C CYS A 136 -6.09 4.86 -17.30
N THR A 137 -6.22 4.70 -18.62
CA THR A 137 -6.72 5.73 -19.53
C THR A 137 -8.20 6.07 -19.27
N LEU A 138 -9.01 5.09 -18.88
CA LEU A 138 -10.44 5.32 -18.54
C LEU A 138 -10.61 6.21 -17.31
N VAL A 139 -9.67 6.13 -16.37
CA VAL A 139 -9.68 6.97 -15.17
C VAL A 139 -8.77 8.21 -15.29
N GLY A 140 -8.35 8.54 -16.51
CA GLY A 140 -7.51 9.70 -16.79
C GLY A 140 -6.09 9.58 -16.24
N GLY A 141 -5.57 8.36 -16.12
CA GLY A 141 -4.19 8.04 -15.74
C GLY A 141 -3.33 7.66 -16.94
N LYS A 142 -2.03 7.57 -16.67
CA LYS A 142 -1.06 6.94 -17.56
C LYS A 142 -0.42 5.78 -16.80
N PRO A 143 -0.08 4.68 -17.47
CA PRO A 143 0.70 3.62 -16.87
C PRO A 143 2.06 4.12 -16.45
#